data_98485ce3b37a11cbae0120b8ef63b44b
#
_entry.id   98485ce3b37a11cbae0120b8ef63b44b
#
_cell.length_a   1.000
_cell.length_b   1.000
_cell.length_c   1.000
_cell.angle_alpha   90.00
_cell.angle_beta   90.00
_cell.angle_gamma   90.00
#
_symmetry.space_group_name_H-M   'P 1'
#
loop_
_entity.id
_entity.type
_entity.pdbx_description
1 polymer ?
#
loop_
_entity_poly.entity_id
_entity_poly.type
_entity_poly.pdbx_seq_one_letter_code
_entity_poly.pdbx_strand_id
1 'polypeptide(L)'
;MLCLVTIFAMSIKAQETFRNPVINADVPDISVCKVADTYYMISTTMHLMPGGPIMRSKDMVNWETISYVFDRIDDGDRYNLTDNKTVYGQGQWASSIRYHMGKFYVWFTANGAPGKGFVFSADRAEGPWTLVARPPHMHDGSLFFDEDGKIYMFTGSGGCTLVELDNNFEPKEGGVNKKIVDSAEDPEERGALLEGSSVIKHNGKYYLCMISMKWDVPGRVRREVCYRADNITGPYEKHVILETPFEVYGGVGQGCLVGDDQSDLNWWALIFQDRGGIGRVPCAMRVTWVDGWPMCGELNEGVNPNDTEACLNPKNYHIPNDITKQHPSLRGIINSDEFDFPTQALNRMRKSGYHEDKGLKLYWQWNHNPIDEAWSLLDRPGYLRLKTARVVDNINVAPNTITQRIGGPQCTGSVCIDVANMKDGDRCGLAAYNGDSGVLRVVKRGNKLYLQLTEENVVLNDNKVVEKVDETVIEEVALNLKKTKAPDTKKPQQLIYLRLHADFNDGRDLASFSYSTDGTNWKNIGRDIKMIFDYRRHFMGSKFAIFNYATKKTGGWVDVDWFHVEM
;
A
#
# COMPACT_ATOMS: atom_id res chain seq x y z
N MET A 1 65.66 -21.00 -14.44
CA MET A 1 64.56 -21.31 -13.44
C MET A 1 63.76 -20.02 -13.25
N LEU A 2 62.69 -19.83 -14.05
CA LEU A 2 61.85 -18.63 -14.02
C LEU A 2 60.64 -18.93 -13.11
N CYS A 3 60.55 -18.27 -11.97
CA CYS A 3 59.34 -18.32 -11.11
C CYS A 3 58.25 -17.44 -11.73
N LEU A 4 57.20 -18.06 -12.23
CA LEU A 4 55.94 -17.39 -12.56
C LEU A 4 55.21 -17.07 -11.24
N VAL A 5 55.10 -15.81 -10.89
CA VAL A 5 54.23 -15.33 -9.82
C VAL A 5 52.85 -15.09 -10.45
N THR A 6 51.90 -16.00 -10.18
CA THR A 6 50.50 -15.82 -10.56
C THR A 6 49.84 -14.90 -9.53
N ILE A 7 49.59 -13.65 -9.92
CA ILE A 7 48.79 -12.71 -9.12
C ILE A 7 47.33 -13.09 -9.30
N PHE A 8 46.72 -13.72 -8.28
CA PHE A 8 45.28 -13.84 -8.18
C PHE A 8 44.69 -12.47 -7.85
N ALA A 9 44.15 -11.79 -8.85
CA ALA A 9 43.30 -10.65 -8.62
C ALA A 9 41.98 -11.17 -7.99
N MET A 10 41.89 -11.10 -6.67
CA MET A 10 40.59 -11.21 -6.00
C MET A 10 39.75 -10.00 -6.40
N SER A 11 38.78 -10.21 -7.27
CA SER A 11 37.68 -9.25 -7.46
C SER A 11 37.00 -9.08 -6.11
N ILE A 12 37.28 -7.99 -5.41
CA ILE A 12 36.43 -7.52 -4.31
C ILE A 12 35.13 -7.10 -4.99
N LYS A 13 34.15 -7.97 -5.05
CA LYS A 13 32.76 -7.54 -5.32
C LYS A 13 32.46 -6.51 -4.24
N ALA A 14 32.18 -5.27 -4.65
CA ALA A 14 31.63 -4.28 -3.78
C ALA A 14 30.42 -4.94 -3.07
N GLN A 15 30.44 -4.95 -1.77
CA GLN A 15 29.41 -5.55 -0.96
C GLN A 15 28.15 -4.69 -1.15
N GLU A 16 27.17 -5.21 -1.90
CA GLU A 16 25.93 -4.51 -2.14
C GLU A 16 25.21 -4.35 -0.80
N THR A 17 25.01 -3.12 -0.37
CA THR A 17 24.35 -2.77 0.88
C THR A 17 22.89 -2.47 0.63
N PHE A 18 22.05 -2.91 1.55
CA PHE A 18 20.62 -2.65 1.52
C PHE A 18 20.33 -1.19 1.92
N ARG A 19 19.41 -0.54 1.22
CA ARG A 19 18.98 0.83 1.52
C ARG A 19 17.56 0.89 2.06
N ASN A 20 17.36 1.67 3.11
CA ASN A 20 16.05 2.17 3.47
C ASN A 20 15.57 3.23 2.43
N PRO A 21 14.24 3.35 2.20
CA PRO A 21 13.16 2.54 2.78
C PRO A 21 13.19 1.10 2.27
N VAL A 22 12.85 0.15 3.15
CA VAL A 22 12.88 -1.29 2.82
C VAL A 22 11.89 -1.67 1.72
N ILE A 23 10.77 -0.96 1.67
CA ILE A 23 9.81 -1.02 0.58
C ILE A 23 9.62 0.40 0.07
N ASN A 24 10.31 0.74 -1.02
CA ASN A 24 10.18 2.07 -1.62
C ASN A 24 8.93 2.14 -2.52
N ALA A 25 7.77 1.93 -1.91
CA ALA A 25 6.42 1.99 -2.49
C ALA A 25 5.40 2.21 -1.37
N ASP A 26 4.19 2.63 -1.74
CA ASP A 26 3.10 2.90 -0.79
C ASP A 26 2.61 1.64 -0.07
N VAL A 27 3.08 1.43 1.15
CA VAL A 27 2.68 0.33 2.06
C VAL A 27 2.48 0.92 3.45
N PRO A 28 1.35 1.60 3.69
CA PRO A 28 1.10 2.34 4.92
C PRO A 28 0.56 1.47 6.05
N ASP A 29 0.60 2.01 7.28
CA ASP A 29 -0.06 1.51 8.48
C ASP A 29 0.24 0.02 8.74
N ILE A 30 1.51 -0.31 8.73
CA ILE A 30 2.02 -1.68 8.78
C ILE A 30 1.82 -2.31 10.16
N SER A 31 1.33 -3.54 10.18
CA SER A 31 1.34 -4.43 11.34
C SER A 31 2.00 -5.74 10.96
N VAL A 32 2.90 -6.23 11.80
CA VAL A 32 3.68 -7.45 11.55
C VAL A 32 3.52 -8.43 12.71
N CYS A 33 3.39 -9.70 12.39
CA CYS A 33 3.58 -10.79 13.36
C CYS A 33 4.65 -11.77 12.85
N LYS A 34 5.32 -12.43 13.79
CA LYS A 34 6.33 -13.45 13.49
C LYS A 34 5.78 -14.82 13.84
N VAL A 35 5.92 -15.78 12.92
CA VAL A 35 5.58 -17.18 13.16
C VAL A 35 6.78 -18.04 12.77
N ALA A 36 7.39 -18.68 13.74
CA ALA A 36 8.67 -19.36 13.59
C ALA A 36 9.75 -18.42 13.02
N ASP A 37 10.27 -18.69 11.83
CA ASP A 37 11.30 -17.92 11.14
C ASP A 37 10.74 -16.95 10.08
N THR A 38 9.43 -16.75 10.05
CA THR A 38 8.73 -16.00 9.00
C THR A 38 7.97 -14.81 9.56
N TYR A 39 8.11 -13.67 8.91
CA TYR A 39 7.38 -12.45 9.21
C TYR A 39 6.19 -12.31 8.24
N TYR A 40 5.03 -11.94 8.79
CA TYR A 40 3.80 -11.70 8.04
C TYR A 40 3.32 -10.29 8.34
N MET A 41 3.08 -9.52 7.30
CA MET A 41 2.69 -8.12 7.37
C MET A 41 1.34 -7.91 6.68
N ILE A 42 0.51 -7.04 7.27
CA ILE A 42 -0.64 -6.43 6.62
C ILE A 42 -0.42 -4.94 6.49
N SER A 43 -0.99 -4.32 5.45
CA SER A 43 -1.02 -2.87 5.30
C SER A 43 -2.37 -2.36 4.81
N THR A 44 -2.58 -1.05 4.91
CA THR A 44 -3.78 -0.36 4.46
C THR A 44 -3.86 -0.27 2.94
N THR A 45 -5.04 -0.50 2.38
CA THR A 45 -5.31 -0.31 0.95
C THR A 45 -6.57 0.53 0.66
N MET A 46 -7.20 1.09 1.69
CA MET A 46 -8.35 1.99 1.59
C MET A 46 -9.49 1.38 0.75
N HIS A 47 -9.78 2.01 -0.36
CA HIS A 47 -10.85 1.67 -1.31
C HIS A 47 -10.43 0.63 -2.36
N LEU A 48 -9.17 0.23 -2.41
CA LEU A 48 -8.67 -0.71 -3.42
C LEU A 48 -9.06 -2.16 -3.08
N MET A 49 -9.47 -2.90 -4.10
CA MET A 49 -9.92 -4.29 -3.99
C MET A 49 -9.10 -5.23 -4.91
N PRO A 50 -8.72 -6.40 -4.44
CA PRO A 50 -8.92 -6.94 -3.09
C PRO A 50 -8.16 -6.13 -2.04
N GLY A 51 -8.57 -6.22 -0.76
CA GLY A 51 -7.98 -5.44 0.32
C GLY A 51 -7.34 -6.27 1.42
N GLY A 52 -6.56 -5.58 2.27
CA GLY A 52 -5.79 -6.23 3.33
C GLY A 52 -4.72 -7.17 2.78
N PRO A 53 -3.73 -6.66 1.99
CA PRO A 53 -2.66 -7.49 1.45
C PRO A 53 -1.85 -8.13 2.58
N ILE A 54 -1.69 -9.44 2.53
CA ILE A 54 -0.78 -10.19 3.38
C ILE A 54 0.54 -10.35 2.64
N MET A 55 1.58 -9.83 3.23
CA MET A 55 2.95 -9.92 2.70
C MET A 55 3.78 -10.81 3.62
N ARG A 56 4.76 -11.49 3.05
CA ARG A 56 5.66 -12.42 3.75
C ARG A 56 7.10 -12.04 3.52
N SER A 57 7.94 -12.21 4.56
CA SER A 57 9.40 -12.07 4.49
C SER A 57 10.09 -13.05 5.43
N LYS A 58 11.31 -13.45 5.07
CA LYS A 58 12.23 -14.23 5.92
C LYS A 58 13.34 -13.37 6.55
N ASP A 59 13.51 -12.15 6.08
CA ASP A 59 14.66 -11.31 6.40
C ASP A 59 14.29 -9.87 6.77
N MET A 60 13.01 -9.51 6.77
CA MET A 60 12.48 -8.15 6.95
C MET A 60 12.85 -7.18 5.81
N VAL A 61 13.52 -7.65 4.79
CA VAL A 61 14.03 -6.87 3.65
C VAL A 61 13.25 -7.17 2.37
N ASN A 62 13.15 -8.45 2.03
CA ASN A 62 12.48 -8.89 0.83
C ASN A 62 11.06 -9.35 1.18
N TRP A 63 10.08 -8.64 0.63
CA TRP A 63 8.66 -8.88 0.87
C TRP A 63 7.94 -9.32 -0.39
N GLU A 64 7.04 -10.28 -0.25
CA GLU A 64 6.15 -10.71 -1.33
C GLU A 64 4.70 -10.70 -0.86
N THR A 65 3.79 -10.23 -1.69
CA THR A 65 2.35 -10.37 -1.45
C THR A 65 1.94 -11.81 -1.71
N ILE A 66 1.36 -12.47 -0.70
CA ILE A 66 0.99 -13.90 -0.78
C ILE A 66 -0.51 -14.13 -0.79
N SER A 67 -1.31 -13.17 -0.31
CA SER A 67 -2.78 -13.22 -0.33
C SER A 67 -3.38 -11.86 -0.03
N TYR A 68 -4.71 -11.81 -0.09
CA TYR A 68 -5.54 -10.72 0.43
C TYR A 68 -6.56 -11.28 1.41
N VAL A 69 -6.91 -10.46 2.41
CA VAL A 69 -7.87 -10.85 3.45
C VAL A 69 -9.31 -10.92 2.92
N PHE A 70 -9.63 -10.07 1.95
CA PHE A 70 -10.96 -10.04 1.33
C PHE A 70 -10.90 -9.55 -0.12
N ASP A 71 -11.82 -10.06 -0.96
CA ASP A 71 -11.93 -9.68 -2.38
C ASP A 71 -12.68 -8.36 -2.56
N ARG A 72 -13.70 -8.12 -1.75
CA ARG A 72 -14.57 -6.94 -1.82
C ARG A 72 -15.18 -6.61 -0.48
N ILE A 73 -15.70 -5.40 -0.35
CA ILE A 73 -16.56 -4.98 0.76
C ILE A 73 -17.95 -4.68 0.16
N ASP A 74 -18.96 -5.45 0.60
CA ASP A 74 -20.33 -5.32 0.12
C ASP A 74 -21.22 -4.49 1.08
N ASP A 75 -20.64 -3.44 1.67
CA ASP A 75 -21.31 -2.57 2.65
C ASP A 75 -21.95 -1.33 1.99
N GLY A 76 -22.46 -1.49 0.77
CA GLY A 76 -23.30 -0.49 0.10
C GLY A 76 -22.75 0.05 -1.23
N ASP A 77 -23.56 0.89 -1.86
CA ASP A 77 -23.34 1.42 -3.21
C ASP A 77 -22.03 2.17 -3.40
N ARG A 78 -21.49 2.73 -2.33
CA ARG A 78 -20.24 3.52 -2.36
C ARG A 78 -19.03 2.67 -2.76
N TYR A 79 -19.01 1.39 -2.35
CA TYR A 79 -17.96 0.46 -2.73
C TYR A 79 -18.06 0.03 -4.20
N ASN A 80 -19.20 0.27 -4.85
CA ASN A 80 -19.50 -0.11 -6.23
C ASN A 80 -19.45 1.07 -7.20
N LEU A 81 -19.02 2.27 -6.78
CA LEU A 81 -18.99 3.50 -7.58
C LEU A 81 -20.39 3.83 -8.19
N THR A 82 -21.46 3.51 -7.48
CA THR A 82 -22.83 3.75 -7.94
C THR A 82 -23.21 5.22 -7.67
N ASP A 83 -23.79 5.90 -8.67
CA ASP A 83 -24.25 7.29 -8.58
C ASP A 83 -23.12 8.26 -8.13
N ASN A 84 -21.92 8.08 -8.64
CA ASN A 84 -20.71 8.85 -8.29
C ASN A 84 -20.33 8.78 -6.79
N LYS A 85 -20.94 7.88 -6.01
CA LYS A 85 -20.57 7.63 -4.62
C LYS A 85 -19.27 6.85 -4.57
N THR A 86 -18.39 7.19 -3.63
CA THR A 86 -17.08 6.56 -3.48
C THR A 86 -16.74 6.30 -2.01
N VAL A 87 -15.68 5.56 -1.79
CA VAL A 87 -15.02 5.39 -0.48
C VAL A 87 -13.55 5.84 -0.53
N TYR A 88 -13.25 6.85 -1.34
CA TYR A 88 -11.92 7.43 -1.42
C TYR A 88 -11.45 7.96 -0.06
N GLY A 89 -10.22 7.54 0.34
CA GLY A 89 -9.68 7.84 1.65
C GLY A 89 -10.43 7.16 2.81
N GLN A 90 -11.29 6.22 2.50
CA GLN A 90 -12.10 5.40 3.42
C GLN A 90 -11.93 3.91 3.05
N GLY A 91 -12.75 3.04 3.60
CA GLY A 91 -12.58 1.60 3.41
C GLY A 91 -11.63 0.99 4.44
N GLN A 92 -10.77 0.05 4.05
CA GLN A 92 -9.86 -0.63 4.95
C GLN A 92 -8.73 0.30 5.39
N TRP A 93 -8.74 0.68 6.67
CA TRP A 93 -7.72 1.51 7.33
C TRP A 93 -6.69 0.65 8.07
N ALA A 94 -5.93 1.27 9.00
CA ALA A 94 -4.92 0.59 9.78
C ALA A 94 -5.45 -0.72 10.35
N SER A 95 -4.68 -1.78 10.14
CA SER A 95 -5.08 -3.15 10.44
C SER A 95 -4.10 -3.77 11.43
N SER A 96 -4.58 -4.77 12.17
CA SER A 96 -3.75 -5.55 13.08
C SER A 96 -3.73 -7.01 12.63
N ILE A 97 -2.54 -7.59 12.44
CA ILE A 97 -2.37 -9.03 12.22
C ILE A 97 -1.78 -9.68 13.45
N ARG A 98 -2.35 -10.81 13.87
CA ARG A 98 -1.85 -11.61 15.00
C ARG A 98 -1.91 -13.10 14.66
N TYR A 99 -0.99 -13.85 15.25
CA TYR A 99 -1.03 -15.31 15.23
C TYR A 99 -1.26 -15.82 16.65
N HIS A 100 -2.34 -16.58 16.84
CA HIS A 100 -2.72 -17.09 18.16
C HIS A 100 -3.34 -18.47 18.03
N MET A 101 -2.88 -19.42 18.85
CA MET A 101 -3.38 -20.81 18.93
C MET A 101 -3.52 -21.49 17.55
N GLY A 102 -2.49 -21.35 16.70
CA GLY A 102 -2.45 -22.00 15.39
C GLY A 102 -3.19 -21.29 14.27
N LYS A 103 -3.74 -20.09 14.51
CA LYS A 103 -4.50 -19.31 13.52
C LYS A 103 -3.98 -17.89 13.40
N PHE A 104 -4.09 -17.36 12.18
CA PHE A 104 -3.94 -15.93 11.93
C PHE A 104 -5.29 -15.23 12.16
N TYR A 105 -5.22 -14.03 12.72
CA TYR A 105 -6.34 -13.11 12.90
C TYR A 105 -5.96 -11.76 12.32
N VAL A 106 -6.88 -11.17 11.57
CA VAL A 106 -6.77 -9.81 11.07
C VAL A 106 -7.97 -9.01 11.56
N TRP A 107 -7.67 -7.90 12.20
CA TRP A 107 -8.63 -6.86 12.54
C TRP A 107 -8.42 -5.64 11.64
N PHE A 108 -9.48 -5.05 11.15
CA PHE A 108 -9.46 -3.68 10.62
C PHE A 108 -10.82 -2.99 10.80
N THR A 109 -10.81 -1.66 10.71
CA THR A 109 -12.02 -0.86 10.63
C THR A 109 -12.17 -0.34 9.20
N ALA A 110 -13.37 -0.50 8.63
CA ALA A 110 -13.75 0.22 7.43
C ALA A 110 -14.27 1.61 7.81
N ASN A 111 -13.47 2.62 7.56
CA ASN A 111 -13.89 4.00 7.73
C ASN A 111 -14.89 4.41 6.65
N GLY A 112 -15.83 5.27 7.02
CA GLY A 112 -16.94 5.66 6.20
C GLY A 112 -18.23 4.91 6.58
N ALA A 113 -18.98 4.39 5.63
CA ALA A 113 -20.16 3.59 5.91
C ALA A 113 -19.85 2.10 5.80
N PRO A 114 -20.38 1.25 6.66
CA PRO A 114 -21.23 1.50 7.82
C PRO A 114 -20.47 1.78 9.12
N GLY A 115 -19.14 2.02 9.08
CA GLY A 115 -18.36 2.34 10.26
C GLY A 115 -18.25 1.17 11.26
N LYS A 116 -18.00 -0.05 10.74
CA LYS A 116 -17.84 -1.26 11.56
C LYS A 116 -16.44 -1.85 11.40
N GLY A 117 -16.03 -2.60 12.41
CA GLY A 117 -14.87 -3.46 12.36
C GLY A 117 -15.12 -4.72 11.56
N PHE A 118 -14.04 -5.35 11.16
CA PHE A 118 -14.01 -6.66 10.53
C PHE A 118 -12.94 -7.49 11.23
N VAL A 119 -13.27 -8.73 11.55
CA VAL A 119 -12.30 -9.71 12.02
C VAL A 119 -12.32 -10.90 11.08
N PHE A 120 -11.18 -11.17 10.48
CA PHE A 120 -10.97 -12.35 9.66
C PHE A 120 -10.02 -13.32 10.36
N SER A 121 -10.19 -14.62 10.10
CA SER A 121 -9.24 -15.64 10.52
C SER A 121 -8.89 -16.60 9.40
N ALA A 122 -7.69 -17.18 9.49
CA ALA A 122 -7.21 -18.23 8.59
C ALA A 122 -6.25 -19.17 9.32
N ASP A 123 -6.23 -20.44 8.92
CA ASP A 123 -5.24 -21.40 9.42
C ASP A 123 -3.85 -21.16 8.81
N ARG A 124 -3.80 -20.51 7.63
CA ARG A 124 -2.57 -20.18 6.91
C ARG A 124 -2.65 -18.73 6.41
N ALA A 125 -1.51 -18.07 6.33
CA ALA A 125 -1.42 -16.68 5.85
C ALA A 125 -1.83 -16.53 4.37
N GLU A 126 -1.69 -17.58 3.58
CA GLU A 126 -2.16 -17.65 2.21
C GLU A 126 -3.70 -17.77 2.11
N GLY A 127 -4.37 -17.96 3.25
CA GLY A 127 -5.82 -18.15 3.30
C GLY A 127 -6.26 -19.61 3.11
N PRO A 128 -7.54 -19.90 2.84
CA PRO A 128 -8.60 -18.89 2.70
C PRO A 128 -8.89 -18.14 4.00
N TRP A 129 -9.17 -16.85 3.89
CA TRP A 129 -9.57 -16.01 5.01
C TRP A 129 -11.08 -16.04 5.19
N THR A 130 -11.54 -16.17 6.43
CA THR A 130 -12.96 -16.23 6.76
C THR A 130 -13.34 -15.06 7.66
N LEU A 131 -14.38 -14.32 7.32
CA LEU A 131 -14.97 -13.29 8.17
C LEU A 131 -15.61 -13.96 9.38
N VAL A 132 -15.12 -13.67 10.60
CA VAL A 132 -15.57 -14.31 11.84
C VAL A 132 -16.35 -13.36 12.75
N ALA A 133 -16.15 -12.03 12.62
CA ALA A 133 -16.90 -11.06 13.41
C ALA A 133 -17.01 -9.69 12.72
N ARG A 134 -18.04 -8.93 13.11
CA ARG A 134 -18.31 -7.54 12.66
C ARG A 134 -18.55 -6.61 13.87
N PRO A 135 -17.50 -6.41 14.70
CA PRO A 135 -17.60 -5.60 15.90
C PRO A 135 -17.81 -4.11 15.59
N PRO A 136 -18.07 -3.27 16.63
CA PRO A 136 -18.11 -1.83 16.50
C PRO A 136 -16.82 -1.25 15.91
N HIS A 137 -16.91 -0.02 15.40
CA HIS A 137 -15.76 0.75 14.94
C HIS A 137 -14.78 0.99 16.10
N MET A 138 -13.52 0.66 15.90
CA MET A 138 -12.41 0.95 16.82
C MET A 138 -11.24 1.46 15.99
N HIS A 139 -10.99 2.78 16.11
CA HIS A 139 -10.00 3.49 15.28
C HIS A 139 -8.59 2.99 15.56
N ASP A 140 -7.81 2.68 14.52
CA ASP A 140 -6.42 2.23 14.55
C ASP A 140 -6.19 1.12 15.59
N GLY A 141 -7.07 0.12 15.56
CA GLY A 141 -7.10 -0.92 16.58
C GLY A 141 -5.94 -1.92 16.48
N SER A 142 -5.25 -2.12 17.61
CA SER A 142 -4.27 -3.19 17.79
C SER A 142 -4.88 -4.32 18.60
N LEU A 143 -5.17 -5.44 17.94
CA LEU A 143 -5.67 -6.66 18.57
C LEU A 143 -4.55 -7.30 19.39
N PHE A 144 -4.87 -7.74 20.62
CA PHE A 144 -3.91 -8.38 21.50
C PHE A 144 -4.53 -9.58 22.22
N PHE A 145 -3.87 -10.74 22.13
CA PHE A 145 -4.20 -11.95 22.88
C PHE A 145 -3.21 -12.07 24.03
N ASP A 146 -3.70 -11.94 25.27
CA ASP A 146 -2.83 -12.05 26.43
C ASP A 146 -2.69 -13.50 26.91
N GLU A 147 -1.65 -13.78 27.68
CA GLU A 147 -1.33 -15.10 28.24
C GLU A 147 -2.39 -15.62 29.23
N ASP A 148 -3.18 -14.70 29.82
CA ASP A 148 -4.31 -15.05 30.70
C ASP A 148 -5.55 -15.54 29.93
N GLY A 149 -5.46 -15.63 28.60
CA GLY A 149 -6.53 -16.07 27.70
C GLY A 149 -7.55 -14.99 27.36
N LYS A 150 -7.33 -13.75 27.77
CA LYS A 150 -8.19 -12.62 27.43
C LYS A 150 -7.78 -11.99 26.10
N ILE A 151 -8.74 -11.35 25.47
CA ILE A 151 -8.57 -10.63 24.22
C ILE A 151 -8.78 -9.14 24.49
N TYR A 152 -7.87 -8.33 24.00
CA TYR A 152 -7.91 -6.89 24.16
C TYR A 152 -7.78 -6.16 22.83
N MET A 153 -8.38 -4.97 22.77
CA MET A 153 -8.17 -3.99 21.72
C MET A 153 -7.60 -2.71 22.31
N PHE A 154 -6.50 -2.24 21.75
CA PHE A 154 -5.94 -0.92 21.99
C PHE A 154 -6.35 -0.03 20.83
N THR A 155 -7.09 1.05 21.09
CA THR A 155 -7.72 1.85 20.03
C THR A 155 -7.85 3.31 20.42
N GLY A 156 -7.83 4.20 19.44
CA GLY A 156 -8.11 5.61 19.64
C GLY A 156 -7.27 6.56 18.80
N SER A 157 -7.60 7.85 18.93
CA SER A 157 -6.82 8.99 18.41
C SER A 157 -6.82 10.08 19.48
N GLY A 158 -5.70 10.82 19.60
CA GLY A 158 -5.45 11.70 20.74
C GLY A 158 -5.21 10.94 22.05
N GLY A 159 -4.88 9.67 21.96
CA GLY A 159 -4.62 8.75 23.06
C GLY A 159 -5.13 7.35 22.78
N CYS A 160 -5.10 6.48 23.79
CA CYS A 160 -5.45 5.08 23.65
C CYS A 160 -6.45 4.62 24.71
N THR A 161 -7.48 3.91 24.27
CA THR A 161 -8.44 3.20 25.11
C THR A 161 -8.18 1.71 25.02
N LEU A 162 -8.10 1.04 26.15
CA LEU A 162 -8.03 -0.42 26.28
C LEU A 162 -9.46 -0.95 26.43
N VAL A 163 -9.85 -1.87 25.55
CA VAL A 163 -11.14 -2.54 25.57
C VAL A 163 -10.94 -4.05 25.67
N GLU A 164 -11.46 -4.70 26.71
CA GLU A 164 -11.54 -6.15 26.80
C GLU A 164 -12.64 -6.66 25.86
N LEU A 165 -12.31 -7.64 25.03
CA LEU A 165 -13.21 -8.26 24.07
C LEU A 165 -13.65 -9.64 24.55
N ASP A 166 -14.84 -10.07 24.16
CA ASP A 166 -15.28 -11.44 24.29
C ASP A 166 -14.74 -12.34 23.16
N ASN A 167 -15.11 -13.62 23.16
CA ASN A 167 -14.69 -14.59 22.15
C ASN A 167 -15.31 -14.34 20.75
N ASN A 168 -16.28 -13.43 20.66
CA ASN A 168 -16.87 -12.98 19.39
C ASN A 168 -16.25 -11.65 18.93
N PHE A 169 -15.19 -11.20 19.60
CA PHE A 169 -14.52 -9.92 19.36
C PHE A 169 -15.40 -8.68 19.59
N GLU A 170 -16.50 -8.82 20.35
CA GLU A 170 -17.31 -7.70 20.80
C GLU A 170 -16.79 -7.15 22.14
N PRO A 171 -16.98 -5.86 22.46
CA PRO A 171 -16.68 -5.34 23.78
C PRO A 171 -17.39 -6.15 24.86
N LYS A 172 -16.60 -6.73 25.77
CA LYS A 172 -17.10 -7.64 26.80
C LYS A 172 -17.89 -6.88 27.87
N GLU A 173 -19.10 -7.32 28.16
CA GLU A 173 -19.92 -6.75 29.24
C GLU A 173 -19.22 -6.92 30.59
N GLY A 174 -19.08 -5.82 31.34
CA GLY A 174 -18.33 -5.78 32.62
C GLY A 174 -16.82 -5.97 32.49
N GLY A 175 -16.30 -6.10 31.27
CA GLY A 175 -14.87 -6.15 30.99
C GLY A 175 -14.20 -4.78 31.09
N VAL A 176 -12.87 -4.77 30.88
CA VAL A 176 -12.10 -3.52 30.89
C VAL A 176 -12.53 -2.64 29.70
N ASN A 177 -12.86 -1.38 29.99
CA ASN A 177 -13.00 -0.31 29.01
C ASN A 177 -12.48 0.97 29.65
N LYS A 178 -11.20 1.27 29.39
CA LYS A 178 -10.48 2.30 30.10
C LYS A 178 -9.57 3.08 29.16
N LYS A 179 -9.63 4.42 29.20
CA LYS A 179 -8.60 5.27 28.61
C LYS A 179 -7.30 5.10 29.40
N ILE A 180 -6.28 4.55 28.80
CA ILE A 180 -4.98 4.24 29.42
C ILE A 180 -3.89 5.25 29.07
N VAL A 181 -4.06 5.97 27.96
CA VAL A 181 -3.22 7.09 27.53
C VAL A 181 -4.12 8.23 27.06
N ASP A 182 -3.86 9.44 27.52
CA ASP A 182 -4.59 10.64 27.12
C ASP A 182 -3.60 11.77 26.81
N SER A 183 -3.57 12.22 25.55
CA SER A 183 -2.72 13.32 25.13
C SER A 183 -3.03 14.64 25.84
N ALA A 184 -4.28 14.82 26.32
CA ALA A 184 -4.67 16.03 27.05
C ALA A 184 -4.03 16.12 28.44
N GLU A 185 -3.71 14.99 29.05
CA GLU A 185 -3.08 14.89 30.36
C GLU A 185 -1.54 15.01 30.31
N ASP A 186 -0.95 14.79 29.12
CA ASP A 186 0.48 14.89 28.88
C ASP A 186 0.84 16.24 28.22
N PRO A 187 1.55 17.14 28.91
CA PRO A 187 1.94 18.45 28.37
C PRO A 187 2.76 18.36 27.08
N GLU A 188 3.54 17.27 26.88
CA GLU A 188 4.36 17.06 25.70
C GLU A 188 3.54 16.55 24.52
N GLU A 189 2.43 15.88 24.76
CA GLU A 189 1.55 15.29 23.73
C GLU A 189 0.26 16.09 23.49
N ARG A 190 0.02 17.13 24.28
CA ARG A 190 -1.21 17.93 24.18
C ARG A 190 -1.40 18.50 22.77
N GLY A 191 -2.52 18.11 22.14
CA GLY A 191 -2.84 18.49 20.78
C GLY A 191 -2.09 17.69 19.70
N ALA A 192 -1.30 16.68 20.08
CA ALA A 192 -0.67 15.79 19.12
C ALA A 192 -1.69 14.82 18.50
N LEU A 193 -1.45 14.46 17.24
CA LEU A 193 -1.97 13.24 16.64
C LEU A 193 -1.28 12.08 17.36
N LEU A 194 -1.98 11.43 18.26
CA LEU A 194 -1.49 10.29 19.02
C LEU A 194 -2.40 9.10 18.73
N GLU A 195 -2.00 8.27 17.75
CA GLU A 195 -2.79 7.16 17.22
C GLU A 195 -1.88 6.05 16.65
N GLY A 196 -2.42 5.13 15.87
CA GLY A 196 -1.64 4.07 15.24
C GLY A 196 -1.07 3.07 16.25
N SER A 197 -1.90 2.66 17.22
CA SER A 197 -1.48 1.79 18.31
C SER A 197 -0.91 0.46 17.83
N SER A 198 0.26 0.08 18.36
CA SER A 198 0.90 -1.22 18.16
C SER A 198 1.38 -1.75 19.50
N VAL A 199 0.91 -2.94 19.87
CA VAL A 199 1.16 -3.51 21.20
C VAL A 199 1.98 -4.79 21.09
N ILE A 200 2.99 -4.86 21.96
CA ILE A 200 3.80 -6.06 22.20
C ILE A 200 3.90 -6.33 23.70
N LYS A 201 4.28 -7.57 24.07
CA LYS A 201 4.71 -7.93 25.41
C LYS A 201 6.17 -8.36 25.35
N HIS A 202 6.99 -7.89 26.28
CA HIS A 202 8.40 -8.23 26.36
C HIS A 202 8.86 -8.24 27.81
N ASN A 203 9.56 -9.28 28.24
CA ASN A 203 10.03 -9.47 29.62
C ASN A 203 8.95 -9.19 30.68
N GLY A 204 7.72 -9.65 30.41
CA GLY A 204 6.57 -9.51 31.32
C GLY A 204 5.92 -8.13 31.33
N LYS A 205 6.42 -7.16 30.57
CA LYS A 205 5.85 -5.81 30.46
C LYS A 205 5.10 -5.60 29.15
N TYR A 206 4.11 -4.73 29.18
CA TYR A 206 3.34 -4.30 28.01
C TYR A 206 3.95 -3.03 27.44
N TYR A 207 4.11 -3.00 26.12
CA TYR A 207 4.63 -1.87 25.35
C TYR A 207 3.61 -1.47 24.30
N LEU A 208 3.11 -0.25 24.39
CA LEU A 208 2.20 0.37 23.43
C LEU A 208 2.96 1.44 22.67
N CYS A 209 3.23 1.21 21.40
CA CYS A 209 3.86 2.18 20.50
C CYS A 209 2.79 2.95 19.72
N MET A 210 3.00 4.24 19.52
CA MET A 210 2.07 5.14 18.83
C MET A 210 2.84 6.24 18.09
N ILE A 211 2.33 6.67 16.95
CA ILE A 211 2.81 7.90 16.32
C ILE A 211 2.42 9.11 17.18
N SER A 212 3.34 10.04 17.33
CA SER A 212 3.08 11.38 17.85
C SER A 212 3.48 12.43 16.81
N MET A 213 2.56 13.33 16.47
CA MET A 213 2.82 14.43 15.56
C MET A 213 2.02 15.66 15.98
N LYS A 214 2.69 16.79 16.24
CA LYS A 214 2.04 18.05 16.53
C LYS A 214 1.84 18.87 15.26
N TRP A 215 0.62 19.29 15.02
CA TRP A 215 0.24 20.06 13.83
C TRP A 215 0.66 21.53 13.89
N ASP A 216 0.78 22.09 15.08
CA ASP A 216 1.05 23.50 15.38
C ASP A 216 2.54 23.81 15.51
N VAL A 217 3.41 22.81 15.41
CA VAL A 217 4.87 22.98 15.50
C VAL A 217 5.47 23.09 14.10
N PRO A 218 6.30 24.10 13.81
CA PRO A 218 7.03 24.19 12.56
C PRO A 218 7.86 22.91 12.31
N GLY A 219 7.79 22.39 11.07
CA GLY A 219 8.49 21.17 10.68
C GLY A 219 7.73 19.88 10.96
N ARG A 220 6.61 19.89 11.68
CA ARG A 220 5.73 18.73 11.96
C ARG A 220 6.53 17.46 12.19
N VAL A 221 7.40 17.46 13.19
CA VAL A 221 8.27 16.32 13.48
C VAL A 221 7.39 15.14 13.87
N ARG A 222 7.43 14.09 13.07
CA ARG A 222 6.89 12.78 13.43
C ARG A 222 7.86 12.09 14.37
N ARG A 223 7.32 11.43 15.37
CA ARG A 223 8.08 10.58 16.27
C ARG A 223 7.27 9.36 16.66
N GLU A 224 7.96 8.32 17.05
CA GLU A 224 7.36 7.14 17.65
C GLU A 224 7.53 7.24 19.15
N VAL A 225 6.41 7.20 19.87
CA VAL A 225 6.39 7.18 21.33
C VAL A 225 6.00 5.80 21.81
N CYS A 226 6.62 5.35 22.89
CA CYS A 226 6.34 4.06 23.51
C CYS A 226 5.89 4.27 24.96
N TYR A 227 4.81 3.61 25.33
CA TYR A 227 4.26 3.58 26.68
C TYR A 227 4.47 2.19 27.26
N ARG A 228 5.09 2.07 28.44
CA ARG A 228 5.45 0.84 29.12
C ARG A 228 4.69 0.68 30.43
N ALA A 229 4.20 -0.53 30.75
CA ALA A 229 3.55 -0.84 32.02
C ALA A 229 3.78 -2.29 32.45
N ASP A 230 3.75 -2.54 33.76
CA ASP A 230 3.75 -3.90 34.32
C ASP A 230 2.37 -4.57 34.22
N ASN A 231 1.30 -3.76 34.19
CA ASN A 231 -0.06 -4.23 34.05
C ASN A 231 -0.69 -3.65 32.78
N ILE A 232 -1.48 -4.45 32.07
CA ILE A 232 -2.15 -4.02 30.82
C ILE A 232 -3.04 -2.78 31.01
N THR A 233 -3.57 -2.57 32.23
CA THR A 233 -4.39 -1.40 32.59
C THR A 233 -3.57 -0.21 33.07
N GLY A 234 -2.24 -0.29 33.07
CA GLY A 234 -1.29 0.71 33.56
C GLY A 234 -1.07 0.68 35.07
N PRO A 235 -0.41 1.70 35.65
CA PRO A 235 -0.06 2.95 34.96
C PRO A 235 1.04 2.78 33.92
N TYR A 236 0.99 3.59 32.86
CA TYR A 236 1.97 3.58 31.79
C TYR A 236 3.00 4.71 31.97
N GLU A 237 4.28 4.37 31.79
CA GLU A 237 5.38 5.31 31.64
C GLU A 237 5.62 5.57 30.15
N LYS A 238 6.03 6.79 29.78
CA LYS A 238 6.27 7.17 28.37
C LYS A 238 7.76 7.39 28.10
N HIS A 239 8.19 6.97 26.91
CA HIS A 239 9.46 7.36 26.32
C HIS A 239 9.35 7.55 24.80
N VAL A 240 10.10 8.51 24.24
CA VAL A 240 10.23 8.68 22.79
C VAL A 240 11.31 7.72 22.31
N ILE A 241 10.95 6.79 21.44
CA ILE A 241 11.86 5.73 20.97
C ILE A 241 12.46 5.99 19.57
N LEU A 242 11.90 6.97 18.86
CA LEU A 242 12.39 7.43 17.56
C LEU A 242 11.97 8.88 17.32
N GLU A 243 12.94 9.76 17.07
CA GLU A 243 12.72 11.16 16.69
C GLU A 243 13.85 11.61 15.76
N THR A 244 13.81 11.21 14.50
CA THR A 244 14.84 11.55 13.54
C THR A 244 14.25 11.77 12.14
N PRO A 245 14.71 12.78 11.38
CA PRO A 245 14.42 12.85 9.96
C PRO A 245 15.16 11.74 9.21
N PHE A 246 14.68 11.43 8.01
CA PHE A 246 15.36 10.50 7.13
C PHE A 246 15.35 11.03 5.69
N GLU A 247 16.55 11.23 5.14
CA GLU A 247 16.80 11.90 3.85
C GLU A 247 16.18 13.32 3.84
N VAL A 248 15.56 13.73 2.73
CA VAL A 248 14.94 15.06 2.56
C VAL A 248 13.54 15.18 3.19
N TYR A 249 13.05 14.10 3.78
CA TYR A 249 11.71 14.03 4.35
C TYR A 249 11.71 14.20 5.86
N GLY A 250 10.54 14.45 6.43
CA GLY A 250 10.36 14.52 7.88
C GLY A 250 10.59 13.19 8.60
N GLY A 251 10.26 13.16 9.88
CA GLY A 251 10.42 11.98 10.71
C GLY A 251 9.59 10.79 10.26
N VAL A 252 9.89 9.67 10.87
CA VAL A 252 9.23 8.37 10.68
C VAL A 252 8.29 8.14 11.88
N GLY A 253 7.13 7.63 11.63
CA GLY A 253 6.13 7.38 12.68
C GLY A 253 4.95 6.59 12.15
N GLN A 254 4.40 5.83 13.01
CA GLN A 254 3.45 4.74 12.94
C GLN A 254 4.02 3.47 12.29
N GLY A 255 4.02 2.42 13.06
CA GLY A 255 4.47 1.10 12.63
C GLY A 255 4.39 0.10 13.75
N CYS A 256 5.31 -0.84 13.77
CA CYS A 256 5.32 -1.89 14.77
C CYS A 256 6.74 -2.33 15.12
N LEU A 257 6.85 -2.90 16.31
CA LEU A 257 8.01 -3.66 16.76
C LEU A 257 7.72 -5.15 16.63
N VAL A 258 8.72 -5.91 16.21
CA VAL A 258 8.61 -7.36 16.10
C VAL A 258 9.94 -8.04 16.47
N GLY A 259 9.88 -9.05 17.29
CA GLY A 259 11.06 -9.77 17.78
C GLY A 259 10.70 -11.00 18.56
N ASP A 260 11.61 -11.44 19.42
CA ASP A 260 11.42 -12.54 20.35
C ASP A 260 11.13 -11.96 21.73
N ASP A 261 9.96 -12.25 22.29
CA ASP A 261 9.50 -11.71 23.59
C ASP A 261 10.34 -12.20 24.79
N GLN A 262 11.14 -13.25 24.60
CA GLN A 262 12.05 -13.81 25.62
C GLN A 262 13.51 -13.37 25.46
N SER A 263 13.82 -12.49 24.49
CA SER A 263 15.19 -12.06 24.20
C SER A 263 15.24 -10.61 23.75
N ASP A 264 16.21 -9.85 24.26
CA ASP A 264 16.50 -8.47 23.80
C ASP A 264 17.18 -8.46 22.41
N LEU A 265 17.52 -9.61 21.86
CA LEU A 265 18.21 -9.72 20.57
C LEU A 265 17.21 -9.91 19.42
N ASN A 266 17.63 -9.47 18.24
CA ASN A 266 16.89 -9.68 16.98
C ASN A 266 15.50 -9.01 16.91
N TRP A 267 15.35 -7.87 17.56
CA TRP A 267 14.19 -7.02 17.39
C TRP A 267 14.33 -6.08 16.20
N TRP A 268 13.21 -5.90 15.51
CA TRP A 268 13.06 -4.98 14.40
C TRP A 268 11.94 -3.98 14.68
N ALA A 269 12.15 -2.75 14.22
CA ALA A 269 11.10 -1.77 14.02
C ALA A 269 10.83 -1.64 12.52
N LEU A 270 9.56 -1.70 12.13
CA LEU A 270 9.10 -1.42 10.79
C LEU A 270 8.10 -0.26 10.88
N ILE A 271 8.53 0.94 10.48
CA ILE A 271 7.81 2.19 10.71
C ILE A 271 7.81 2.96 9.39
N PHE A 272 6.68 3.55 8.99
CA PHE A 272 6.62 4.23 7.70
C PHE A 272 6.99 5.72 7.76
N GLN A 273 7.37 6.26 6.61
CA GLN A 273 7.62 7.66 6.37
C GLN A 273 6.72 8.18 5.24
N ASP A 274 6.13 9.38 5.40
CA ASP A 274 5.45 10.06 4.30
C ASP A 274 6.46 10.65 3.33
N ARG A 275 6.33 10.27 2.04
CA ARG A 275 7.25 10.68 0.97
C ARG A 275 6.52 11.32 -0.22
N GLY A 276 5.53 12.17 0.03
CA GLY A 276 4.83 12.87 -1.04
C GLY A 276 4.12 11.94 -2.02
N GLY A 277 4.29 12.15 -3.31
CA GLY A 277 3.57 11.45 -4.37
C GLY A 277 3.71 9.94 -4.39
N ILE A 278 4.80 9.38 -3.88
CA ILE A 278 4.96 7.92 -3.76
C ILE A 278 4.10 7.33 -2.64
N GLY A 279 3.72 8.15 -1.63
CA GLY A 279 2.92 7.73 -0.48
C GLY A 279 3.72 7.44 0.77
N ARG A 280 3.30 6.45 1.54
CA ARG A 280 3.85 6.08 2.85
C ARG A 280 4.72 4.83 2.74
N VAL A 281 6.02 4.98 2.94
CA VAL A 281 7.01 3.93 2.65
C VAL A 281 7.60 3.36 3.93
N PRO A 282 7.65 2.03 4.12
CA PRO A 282 8.24 1.41 5.29
C PRO A 282 9.76 1.58 5.36
N CYS A 283 10.23 2.00 6.53
CA CYS A 283 11.64 1.96 6.93
C CYS A 283 11.83 0.84 7.96
N ALA A 284 12.82 0.00 7.76
CA ALA A 284 13.19 -1.02 8.72
C ALA A 284 14.45 -0.61 9.49
N MET A 285 14.50 -0.90 10.77
CA MET A 285 15.64 -0.62 11.62
C MET A 285 15.75 -1.62 12.76
N ARG A 286 16.95 -1.76 13.32
CA ARG A 286 17.15 -2.55 14.53
C ARG A 286 16.59 -1.82 15.74
N VAL A 287 16.17 -2.60 16.71
CA VAL A 287 15.79 -2.13 18.04
C VAL A 287 16.88 -2.53 19.01
N THR A 288 17.33 -1.57 19.82
CA THR A 288 18.23 -1.80 20.95
C THR A 288 17.49 -1.54 22.24
N TRP A 289 17.44 -2.53 23.13
CA TRP A 289 16.82 -2.39 24.44
C TRP A 289 17.79 -1.67 25.39
N VAL A 290 17.41 -0.49 25.86
CA VAL A 290 18.19 0.35 26.78
C VAL A 290 17.34 0.65 27.99
N ASP A 291 17.73 0.20 29.17
CA ASP A 291 16.95 0.33 30.43
C ASP A 291 15.47 -0.08 30.26
N GLY A 292 15.25 -1.15 29.48
CA GLY A 292 13.93 -1.68 29.14
C GLY A 292 13.10 -0.80 28.21
N TRP A 293 13.71 0.12 27.42
CA TRP A 293 13.07 0.87 26.35
C TRP A 293 13.58 0.42 24.98
N PRO A 294 12.69 0.23 24.00
CA PRO A 294 13.05 -0.26 22.68
C PRO A 294 13.50 0.89 21.76
N MET A 295 14.72 1.36 21.90
CA MET A 295 15.26 2.43 21.07
C MET A 295 15.43 1.97 19.62
N CYS A 296 14.94 2.76 18.67
CA CYS A 296 14.89 2.41 17.24
C CYS A 296 15.98 3.12 16.45
N GLY A 297 16.66 2.38 15.56
CA GLY A 297 17.72 2.90 14.72
C GLY A 297 19.12 2.53 15.19
N GLU A 298 20.11 3.20 14.62
CA GLU A 298 21.53 3.05 14.98
C GLU A 298 22.03 4.30 15.69
N LEU A 299 22.86 4.10 16.72
CA LEU A 299 23.49 5.21 17.44
C LEU A 299 24.36 6.05 16.50
N ASN A 300 24.30 7.35 16.65
CA ASN A 300 25.13 8.29 15.91
C ASN A 300 26.61 8.08 16.26
N GLU A 301 27.49 8.34 15.31
CA GLU A 301 28.92 8.27 15.50
C GLU A 301 29.35 9.18 16.68
N GLY A 302 30.20 8.64 17.58
CA GLY A 302 30.71 9.34 18.75
C GLY A 302 29.81 9.25 20.00
N VAL A 303 28.61 8.69 19.91
CA VAL A 303 27.79 8.40 21.12
C VAL A 303 28.37 7.16 21.81
N ASN A 304 28.63 7.29 23.13
CA ASN A 304 29.14 6.17 23.91
C ASN A 304 28.03 5.15 24.18
N PRO A 305 28.11 3.90 23.68
CA PRO A 305 27.07 2.89 23.89
C PRO A 305 26.95 2.39 25.35
N ASN A 306 27.91 2.75 26.21
CA ASN A 306 27.87 2.43 27.64
C ASN A 306 27.30 3.58 28.49
N ASP A 307 26.93 4.70 27.88
CA ASP A 307 26.25 5.83 28.54
C ASP A 307 24.73 5.66 28.34
N THR A 308 24.07 5.18 29.37
CA THR A 308 22.62 4.90 29.36
C THR A 308 21.80 6.17 29.05
N GLU A 309 22.18 7.33 29.64
CA GLU A 309 21.46 8.58 29.39
C GLU A 309 21.58 9.03 27.94
N ALA A 310 22.78 8.94 27.37
CA ALA A 310 23.00 9.22 25.95
C ALA A 310 22.25 8.22 25.03
N CYS A 311 22.20 6.94 25.41
CA CYS A 311 21.48 5.90 24.65
C CYS A 311 19.94 6.00 24.77
N LEU A 312 19.43 6.66 25.80
CA LEU A 312 17.99 6.94 25.93
C LEU A 312 17.55 8.21 25.19
N ASN A 313 18.47 9.02 24.69
CA ASN A 313 18.11 10.19 23.90
C ASN A 313 17.78 9.81 22.44
N PRO A 314 16.52 9.90 21.97
CA PRO A 314 16.12 9.48 20.63
C PRO A 314 16.82 10.28 19.52
N LYS A 315 17.34 11.48 19.80
CA LYS A 315 18.09 12.31 18.85
C LYS A 315 19.51 11.81 18.60
N ASN A 316 19.98 10.88 19.43
CA ASN A 316 21.26 10.20 19.23
C ASN A 316 21.16 8.98 18.32
N TYR A 317 20.03 8.80 17.65
CA TYR A 317 19.80 7.72 16.69
C TYR A 317 19.55 8.27 15.29
N HIS A 318 19.91 7.49 14.31
CA HIS A 318 19.56 7.71 12.91
C HIS A 318 18.95 6.45 12.28
N ILE A 319 18.19 6.65 11.22
CA ILE A 319 17.69 5.56 10.41
C ILE A 319 18.82 5.14 9.47
N PRO A 320 19.34 3.90 9.60
CA PRO A 320 20.46 3.47 8.78
C PRO A 320 20.06 3.40 7.30
N ASN A 321 20.93 3.91 6.43
CA ASN A 321 20.78 3.65 5.01
C ASN A 321 21.05 2.18 4.67
N ASP A 322 22.06 1.60 5.32
CA ASP A 322 22.54 0.25 5.04
C ASP A 322 22.21 -0.68 6.22
N ILE A 323 21.23 -1.55 6.09
CA ILE A 323 20.79 -2.45 7.16
C ILE A 323 21.32 -3.87 6.97
N THR A 324 21.45 -4.33 5.74
CA THR A 324 21.93 -5.67 5.41
C THR A 324 22.69 -5.68 4.09
N LYS A 325 23.35 -6.81 3.81
CA LYS A 325 24.09 -7.05 2.56
C LYS A 325 23.20 -7.49 1.38
N GLN A 326 21.87 -7.47 1.54
CA GLN A 326 20.94 -7.93 0.50
C GLN A 326 20.21 -6.74 -0.10
N HIS A 327 20.04 -6.71 -1.41
CA HIS A 327 19.19 -5.73 -2.09
C HIS A 327 17.72 -6.05 -1.90
N PRO A 328 16.89 -5.09 -1.47
CA PRO A 328 15.46 -5.28 -1.47
C PRO A 328 14.96 -5.37 -2.90
N SER A 329 14.08 -6.33 -3.14
CA SER A 329 13.41 -6.48 -4.42
C SER A 329 11.94 -6.12 -4.28
N LEU A 330 11.47 -5.15 -5.04
CA LEU A 330 10.05 -4.82 -5.12
C LEU A 330 9.26 -5.81 -5.99
N ARG A 331 9.91 -6.76 -6.66
CA ARG A 331 9.25 -7.74 -7.56
C ARG A 331 8.20 -8.62 -6.90
N GLY A 332 8.23 -8.77 -5.59
CA GLY A 332 7.17 -9.42 -4.82
C GLY A 332 5.91 -8.57 -4.62
N ILE A 333 5.98 -7.26 -4.93
CA ILE A 333 4.93 -6.26 -4.67
C ILE A 333 4.54 -5.52 -5.95
N ILE A 334 5.50 -5.28 -6.84
CA ILE A 334 5.34 -4.58 -8.12
C ILE A 334 6.00 -5.44 -9.19
N ASN A 335 5.30 -5.73 -10.28
CA ASN A 335 5.89 -6.57 -11.32
C ASN A 335 5.25 -6.31 -12.69
N SER A 336 5.97 -6.71 -13.74
CA SER A 336 5.44 -6.82 -15.10
C SER A 336 4.43 -7.97 -15.20
N ASP A 337 3.49 -7.86 -16.13
CA ASP A 337 2.49 -8.89 -16.41
C ASP A 337 2.23 -9.00 -17.92
N GLU A 338 2.36 -10.22 -18.43
CA GLU A 338 1.99 -10.58 -19.79
C GLU A 338 0.53 -11.04 -19.89
N PHE A 339 -0.19 -11.02 -18.77
CA PHE A 339 -1.56 -11.54 -18.65
C PHE A 339 -1.72 -12.98 -19.17
N ASP A 340 -0.61 -13.71 -19.22
CA ASP A 340 -0.55 -15.11 -19.58
C ASP A 340 -1.14 -15.99 -18.49
N PHE A 341 -1.88 -16.98 -18.92
CA PHE A 341 -2.56 -17.89 -18.04
C PHE A 341 -2.04 -19.32 -18.21
N PRO A 342 -1.48 -19.96 -17.19
CA PRO A 342 -1.18 -21.38 -17.23
C PRO A 342 -2.47 -22.19 -17.36
N THR A 343 -2.56 -23.06 -18.35
CA THR A 343 -3.75 -23.88 -18.65
C THR A 343 -4.26 -24.67 -17.43
N GLN A 344 -3.37 -25.04 -16.52
CA GLN A 344 -3.72 -25.73 -15.26
C GLN A 344 -4.41 -24.81 -14.24
N ALA A 345 -4.14 -23.50 -14.25
CA ALA A 345 -4.81 -22.52 -13.39
C ALA A 345 -6.25 -22.27 -13.88
N LEU A 346 -6.53 -22.32 -15.18
CA LEU A 346 -7.87 -22.20 -15.76
C LEU A 346 -8.90 -23.16 -15.14
N ASN A 347 -8.48 -24.38 -14.77
CA ASN A 347 -9.37 -25.37 -14.17
C ASN A 347 -9.61 -25.12 -12.67
N ARG A 348 -8.71 -24.45 -11.98
CA ARG A 348 -8.88 -24.02 -10.59
C ARG A 348 -9.77 -22.79 -10.47
N MET A 349 -9.68 -21.83 -11.40
CA MET A 349 -10.45 -20.58 -11.42
C MET A 349 -11.96 -20.76 -11.46
N ARG A 350 -12.43 -21.88 -11.99
CA ARG A 350 -13.87 -22.19 -12.08
C ARG A 350 -14.47 -22.60 -10.74
N LYS A 351 -13.66 -22.77 -9.68
CA LYS A 351 -14.08 -23.40 -8.41
C LYS A 351 -14.01 -22.50 -7.18
N SER A 352 -13.30 -21.38 -7.21
CA SER A 352 -13.16 -20.50 -6.05
C SER A 352 -13.43 -19.04 -6.41
N GLY A 353 -13.80 -18.26 -5.44
CA GLY A 353 -14.18 -16.87 -5.60
C GLY A 353 -13.05 -15.86 -5.38
N TYR A 354 -11.81 -16.32 -5.18
CA TYR A 354 -10.68 -15.44 -4.88
C TYR A 354 -10.12 -14.75 -6.12
N HIS A 355 -9.55 -13.55 -5.89
CA HIS A 355 -8.89 -12.73 -6.92
C HIS A 355 -7.81 -13.52 -7.68
N GLU A 356 -6.98 -14.25 -6.96
CA GLU A 356 -5.93 -15.11 -7.52
C GLU A 356 -6.48 -16.23 -8.39
N ASP A 357 -7.65 -16.75 -8.03
CA ASP A 357 -8.32 -17.82 -8.77
C ASP A 357 -8.98 -17.31 -10.07
N LYS A 358 -9.19 -16.00 -10.18
CA LYS A 358 -9.60 -15.34 -11.44
C LYS A 358 -8.40 -15.01 -12.33
N GLY A 359 -7.17 -15.27 -11.88
CA GLY A 359 -5.93 -15.21 -12.63
C GLY A 359 -5.19 -13.90 -12.64
N LEU A 360 -5.71 -12.88 -12.03
CA LEU A 360 -4.93 -11.67 -11.81
C LEU A 360 -3.82 -11.95 -10.78
N LYS A 361 -2.65 -11.41 -11.03
CA LYS A 361 -1.53 -11.50 -10.09
C LYS A 361 -1.81 -10.63 -8.86
N LEU A 362 -1.23 -11.01 -7.72
CA LEU A 362 -1.48 -10.37 -6.43
C LEU A 362 -0.96 -8.92 -6.30
N TYR A 363 -0.25 -8.39 -7.26
CA TYR A 363 0.15 -6.99 -7.28
C TYR A 363 -0.87 -6.06 -7.95
N TRP A 364 -1.98 -6.59 -8.50
CA TRP A 364 -3.06 -5.82 -9.08
C TRP A 364 -4.21 -5.61 -8.10
N GLN A 365 -4.76 -4.40 -8.08
CA GLN A 365 -5.94 -4.05 -7.31
C GLN A 365 -6.88 -3.18 -8.14
N TRP A 366 -8.17 -3.41 -8.00
CA TRP A 366 -9.22 -2.61 -8.62
C TRP A 366 -9.48 -1.34 -7.80
N ASN A 367 -9.79 -0.26 -8.51
CA ASN A 367 -10.36 0.93 -7.90
C ASN A 367 -11.81 0.63 -7.49
N HIS A 368 -12.05 0.40 -6.18
CA HIS A 368 -13.32 -0.09 -5.62
C HIS A 368 -13.65 -1.54 -6.05
N ASN A 369 -14.87 -2.00 -5.76
CA ASN A 369 -15.31 -3.35 -6.16
C ASN A 369 -15.38 -3.47 -7.69
N PRO A 370 -14.80 -4.50 -8.29
CA PRO A 370 -14.90 -4.72 -9.72
C PRO A 370 -16.30 -5.23 -10.11
N ILE A 371 -16.70 -4.94 -11.35
CA ILE A 371 -17.82 -5.58 -12.03
C ILE A 371 -17.24 -6.77 -12.79
N ASP A 372 -17.46 -7.98 -12.27
CA ASP A 372 -16.79 -9.20 -12.73
C ASP A 372 -17.10 -9.56 -14.18
N GLU A 373 -18.28 -9.23 -14.69
CA GLU A 373 -18.69 -9.50 -16.07
C GLU A 373 -18.02 -8.55 -17.08
N ALA A 374 -17.41 -7.48 -16.61
CA ALA A 374 -16.83 -6.46 -17.45
C ALA A 374 -15.29 -6.54 -17.57
N TRP A 375 -14.68 -7.62 -17.08
CA TRP A 375 -13.28 -7.94 -17.35
C TRP A 375 -13.06 -9.44 -17.54
N SER A 376 -11.98 -9.83 -18.22
CA SER A 376 -11.69 -11.24 -18.45
C SER A 376 -10.25 -11.46 -18.90
N LEU A 377 -9.61 -12.50 -18.36
CA LEU A 377 -8.38 -13.09 -18.89
C LEU A 377 -8.67 -14.28 -19.83
N LEU A 378 -9.93 -14.66 -20.00
CA LEU A 378 -10.37 -15.84 -20.74
C LEU A 378 -10.97 -15.53 -22.09
N ASP A 379 -11.56 -14.33 -22.27
CA ASP A 379 -12.19 -13.92 -23.54
C ASP A 379 -11.18 -13.83 -24.68
N ARG A 380 -9.93 -13.53 -24.34
CA ARG A 380 -8.77 -13.58 -25.23
C ARG A 380 -7.54 -13.99 -24.40
N PRO A 381 -7.14 -15.26 -24.41
CA PRO A 381 -5.99 -15.76 -23.66
C PRO A 381 -4.71 -14.97 -23.98
N GLY A 382 -3.91 -14.62 -22.94
CA GLY A 382 -2.74 -13.76 -23.06
C GLY A 382 -3.05 -12.27 -23.09
N TYR A 383 -4.29 -11.88 -22.75
CA TYR A 383 -4.72 -10.49 -22.69
C TYR A 383 -5.66 -10.27 -21.51
N LEU A 384 -5.54 -9.11 -20.86
CA LEU A 384 -6.59 -8.61 -19.96
C LEU A 384 -7.62 -7.84 -20.80
N ARG A 385 -8.83 -8.38 -20.94
CA ARG A 385 -9.95 -7.66 -21.57
C ARG A 385 -10.65 -6.78 -20.55
N LEU A 386 -10.78 -5.48 -20.87
CA LEU A 386 -11.59 -4.51 -20.13
C LEU A 386 -12.76 -4.05 -21.00
N LYS A 387 -13.98 -4.36 -20.59
CA LYS A 387 -15.22 -3.94 -21.25
C LYS A 387 -15.73 -2.66 -20.61
N THR A 388 -16.36 -1.78 -21.39
CA THR A 388 -17.03 -0.61 -20.84
C THR A 388 -18.26 -1.04 -20.05
N ALA A 389 -18.20 -0.94 -18.71
CA ALA A 389 -19.23 -1.44 -17.79
C ALA A 389 -20.38 -0.45 -17.58
N ARG A 390 -20.04 0.84 -17.51
CA ARG A 390 -20.99 1.95 -17.30
C ARG A 390 -20.63 3.14 -18.18
N VAL A 391 -21.62 4.03 -18.39
CA VAL A 391 -21.39 5.37 -18.94
C VAL A 391 -21.02 6.29 -17.79
N VAL A 392 -19.81 6.82 -17.84
CA VAL A 392 -19.24 7.71 -16.81
C VAL A 392 -18.40 8.80 -17.47
N ASP A 393 -18.18 9.90 -16.78
CA ASP A 393 -17.51 11.06 -17.36
C ASP A 393 -15.99 11.10 -17.11
N ASN A 394 -15.52 10.38 -16.08
CA ASN A 394 -14.13 10.45 -15.65
C ASN A 394 -13.64 9.12 -15.04
N ILE A 395 -12.31 8.99 -14.87
CA ILE A 395 -11.64 7.80 -14.35
C ILE A 395 -12.01 7.51 -12.88
N ASN A 396 -12.32 8.54 -12.08
CA ASN A 396 -12.55 8.37 -10.63
C ASN A 396 -13.84 7.60 -10.31
N VAL A 397 -14.77 7.53 -11.24
CA VAL A 397 -16.01 6.75 -11.13
C VAL A 397 -16.10 5.64 -12.18
N ALA A 398 -15.00 5.37 -12.89
CA ALA A 398 -14.93 4.32 -13.88
C ALA A 398 -14.74 2.95 -13.21
N PRO A 399 -15.71 2.02 -13.31
CA PRO A 399 -15.52 0.66 -12.84
C PRO A 399 -14.38 -0.05 -13.58
N ASN A 400 -13.76 -1.02 -12.91
CA ASN A 400 -12.70 -1.84 -13.47
C ASN A 400 -11.46 -1.04 -13.94
N THR A 401 -11.19 0.10 -13.30
CA THR A 401 -9.87 0.70 -13.32
C THR A 401 -8.95 -0.16 -12.47
N ILE A 402 -7.96 -0.80 -13.10
CA ILE A 402 -7.02 -1.68 -12.43
C ILE A 402 -5.73 -0.94 -12.12
N THR A 403 -5.20 -1.13 -10.92
CA THR A 403 -4.08 -0.35 -10.40
C THR A 403 -2.94 -1.22 -9.90
N GLN A 404 -1.73 -0.67 -9.97
CA GLN A 404 -0.53 -1.22 -9.34
C GLN A 404 0.27 -0.10 -8.68
N ARG A 405 0.99 -0.40 -7.59
CA ARG A 405 1.89 0.57 -6.93
C ARG A 405 2.94 1.08 -7.90
N ILE A 406 3.37 2.32 -7.71
CA ILE A 406 4.56 2.87 -8.36
C ILE A 406 5.71 2.73 -7.36
N GLY A 407 6.86 2.24 -7.80
CA GLY A 407 8.06 2.10 -7.00
C GLY A 407 8.97 3.32 -7.09
N GLY A 408 9.78 3.55 -6.08
CA GLY A 408 10.80 4.59 -6.08
C GLY A 408 12.24 4.02 -6.14
N PRO A 409 13.25 4.89 -6.32
CA PRO A 409 13.14 6.35 -6.51
C PRO A 409 12.66 6.77 -7.91
N GLN A 410 12.77 5.89 -8.90
CA GLN A 410 12.22 6.06 -10.24
C GLN A 410 11.56 4.76 -10.69
N CYS A 411 10.50 4.88 -11.47
CA CYS A 411 9.78 3.72 -11.96
C CYS A 411 9.10 4.05 -13.29
N THR A 412 9.23 3.16 -14.25
CA THR A 412 8.57 3.31 -15.56
C THR A 412 7.57 2.19 -15.76
N GLY A 413 6.30 2.54 -15.96
CA GLY A 413 5.26 1.62 -16.40
C GLY A 413 4.95 1.81 -17.88
N SER A 414 4.94 0.73 -18.64
CA SER A 414 4.56 0.73 -20.06
C SER A 414 3.46 -0.29 -20.30
N VAL A 415 2.51 0.03 -21.18
CA VAL A 415 1.37 -0.84 -21.51
C VAL A 415 1.14 -0.91 -23.00
N CYS A 416 0.81 -2.10 -23.52
CA CYS A 416 0.33 -2.30 -24.88
C CYS A 416 -1.18 -2.57 -24.85
N ILE A 417 -1.95 -1.78 -25.61
CA ILE A 417 -3.41 -1.87 -25.65
C ILE A 417 -3.90 -2.03 -27.09
N ASP A 418 -4.71 -3.05 -27.35
CA ASP A 418 -5.47 -3.20 -28.60
C ASP A 418 -6.80 -2.45 -28.49
N VAL A 419 -6.91 -1.35 -29.22
CA VAL A 419 -8.05 -0.42 -29.20
C VAL A 419 -9.04 -0.64 -30.36
N ALA A 420 -8.89 -1.72 -31.13
CA ALA A 420 -9.69 -1.98 -32.34
C ALA A 420 -11.20 -2.06 -32.05
N ASN A 421 -11.59 -2.45 -30.85
CA ASN A 421 -12.97 -2.69 -30.44
C ASN A 421 -13.61 -1.55 -29.63
N MET A 422 -12.92 -0.41 -29.49
CA MET A 422 -13.50 0.79 -28.89
C MET A 422 -14.69 1.30 -29.74
N LYS A 423 -15.71 1.79 -29.05
CA LYS A 423 -16.88 2.47 -29.63
C LYS A 423 -16.80 3.98 -29.46
N ASP A 424 -17.64 4.70 -30.20
CA ASP A 424 -17.72 6.16 -30.11
C ASP A 424 -18.05 6.59 -28.68
N GLY A 425 -17.18 7.43 -28.10
CA GLY A 425 -17.23 7.90 -26.73
C GLY A 425 -16.41 7.07 -25.73
N ASP A 426 -15.81 5.95 -26.15
CA ASP A 426 -14.93 5.16 -25.26
C ASP A 426 -13.62 5.90 -25.02
N ARG A 427 -13.10 5.73 -23.79
CA ARG A 427 -11.80 6.24 -23.34
C ARG A 427 -11.05 5.12 -22.62
N CYS A 428 -9.80 4.91 -22.98
CA CYS A 428 -8.91 3.93 -22.31
C CYS A 428 -7.49 4.46 -22.21
N GLY A 429 -6.68 3.94 -21.31
CA GLY A 429 -5.32 4.41 -21.20
C GLY A 429 -4.55 3.99 -19.95
N LEU A 430 -3.52 4.80 -19.66
CA LEU A 430 -2.61 4.68 -18.53
C LEU A 430 -2.58 5.99 -17.76
N ALA A 431 -2.64 5.92 -16.43
CA ALA A 431 -2.61 7.11 -15.58
C ALA A 431 -1.61 6.99 -14.43
N ALA A 432 -1.06 8.15 -14.01
CA ALA A 432 -0.54 8.37 -12.67
C ALA A 432 -1.75 8.73 -11.80
N TYR A 433 -2.32 7.73 -11.14
CA TYR A 433 -3.66 7.82 -10.55
C TYR A 433 -3.61 8.20 -9.07
N ASN A 434 -4.29 9.28 -8.75
CA ASN A 434 -4.55 9.77 -7.40
C ASN A 434 -5.70 10.79 -7.42
N GLY A 435 -5.91 11.57 -6.35
CA GLY A 435 -6.83 12.70 -6.32
C GLY A 435 -6.51 13.78 -7.36
N ASP A 436 -5.22 13.99 -7.63
CA ASP A 436 -4.70 14.72 -8.78
C ASP A 436 -4.02 13.70 -9.69
N SER A 437 -4.57 13.51 -10.89
CA SER A 437 -4.11 12.48 -11.81
C SER A 437 -3.56 13.05 -13.09
N GLY A 438 -2.43 12.51 -13.56
CA GLY A 438 -2.00 12.62 -14.95
C GLY A 438 -2.56 11.46 -15.75
N VAL A 439 -3.38 11.73 -16.78
CA VAL A 439 -4.09 10.68 -17.51
C VAL A 439 -3.74 10.72 -19.00
N LEU A 440 -3.02 9.71 -19.46
CA LEU A 440 -2.74 9.49 -20.88
C LEU A 440 -3.77 8.52 -21.45
N ARG A 441 -4.67 9.04 -22.29
CA ARG A 441 -5.82 8.28 -22.77
C ARG A 441 -6.03 8.33 -24.29
N VAL A 442 -6.47 7.21 -24.85
CA VAL A 442 -7.04 7.13 -26.18
C VAL A 442 -8.52 7.46 -26.09
N VAL A 443 -8.98 8.36 -26.96
CA VAL A 443 -10.38 8.78 -27.07
C VAL A 443 -10.92 8.41 -28.44
N LYS A 444 -12.05 7.69 -28.49
CA LYS A 444 -12.76 7.38 -29.73
C LYS A 444 -13.84 8.43 -30.01
N ARG A 445 -13.73 9.14 -31.16
CA ARG A 445 -14.75 10.09 -31.63
C ARG A 445 -15.19 9.71 -33.04
N GLY A 446 -16.38 9.14 -33.14
CA GLY A 446 -16.85 8.53 -34.38
C GLY A 446 -15.89 7.41 -34.84
N ASN A 447 -15.31 7.57 -36.03
CA ASN A 447 -14.34 6.62 -36.58
C ASN A 447 -12.87 7.00 -36.34
N LYS A 448 -12.61 8.09 -35.62
CA LYS A 448 -11.25 8.60 -35.39
C LYS A 448 -10.80 8.31 -33.95
N LEU A 449 -9.50 8.09 -33.79
CA LEU A 449 -8.83 7.95 -32.51
C LEU A 449 -7.95 9.17 -32.24
N TYR A 450 -7.96 9.62 -31.00
CA TYR A 450 -7.12 10.71 -30.52
C TYR A 450 -6.40 10.25 -29.27
N LEU A 451 -5.18 10.70 -29.05
CA LEU A 451 -4.46 10.55 -27.81
C LEU A 451 -4.47 11.88 -27.08
N GLN A 452 -4.87 11.87 -25.82
CA GLN A 452 -4.86 13.05 -24.94
C GLN A 452 -4.00 12.78 -23.71
N LEU A 453 -3.20 13.77 -23.33
CA LEU A 453 -2.70 13.89 -21.96
C LEU A 453 -3.56 14.93 -21.25
N THR A 454 -4.15 14.54 -20.13
CA THR A 454 -4.96 15.42 -19.28
C THR A 454 -4.42 15.44 -17.85
N GLU A 455 -4.60 16.56 -17.19
CA GLU A 455 -4.48 16.71 -15.75
C GLU A 455 -5.88 16.80 -15.17
N GLU A 456 -6.19 15.92 -14.22
CA GLU A 456 -7.53 15.77 -13.67
C GLU A 456 -7.48 15.89 -12.15
N ASN A 457 -8.27 16.84 -11.60
CA ASN A 457 -8.40 17.06 -10.16
C ASN A 457 -9.82 16.67 -9.73
N VAL A 458 -9.92 15.63 -8.90
CA VAL A 458 -11.21 15.19 -8.38
C VAL A 458 -11.65 16.08 -7.22
N VAL A 459 -12.89 16.54 -7.26
CA VAL A 459 -13.54 17.25 -6.16
C VAL A 459 -14.56 16.32 -5.52
N LEU A 460 -14.35 16.02 -4.24
CA LEU A 460 -15.22 15.21 -3.41
C LEU A 460 -15.94 16.09 -2.40
N ASN A 461 -17.24 15.85 -2.20
CA ASN A 461 -17.93 16.45 -1.06
C ASN A 461 -17.65 15.68 0.25
N ASP A 462 -18.20 16.15 1.36
CA ASP A 462 -18.01 15.54 2.69
C ASP A 462 -18.47 14.06 2.76
N ASN A 463 -19.43 13.70 1.90
CA ASN A 463 -19.91 12.33 1.79
C ASN A 463 -19.11 11.46 0.80
N LYS A 464 -17.96 11.94 0.33
CA LYS A 464 -17.10 11.26 -0.66
C LYS A 464 -17.79 10.95 -1.98
N VAL A 465 -18.78 11.76 -2.37
CA VAL A 465 -19.37 11.71 -3.70
C VAL A 465 -18.52 12.58 -4.62
N VAL A 466 -18.22 12.08 -5.81
CA VAL A 466 -17.54 12.88 -6.86
C VAL A 466 -18.53 13.93 -7.38
N GLU A 467 -18.32 15.19 -7.04
CA GLU A 467 -19.14 16.31 -7.50
C GLU A 467 -18.71 16.76 -8.89
N LYS A 468 -17.43 16.82 -9.13
CA LYS A 468 -16.84 17.15 -10.42
C LYS A 468 -15.39 16.68 -10.52
N VAL A 469 -14.89 16.66 -11.74
CA VAL A 469 -13.46 16.56 -12.03
C VAL A 469 -13.08 17.78 -12.85
N ASP A 470 -12.13 18.58 -12.33
CA ASP A 470 -11.56 19.70 -13.08
C ASP A 470 -10.50 19.11 -14.03
N GLU A 471 -10.87 18.99 -15.31
CA GLU A 471 -10.04 18.41 -16.37
C GLU A 471 -9.38 19.51 -17.19
N THR A 472 -8.05 19.40 -17.37
CA THR A 472 -7.28 20.24 -18.30
C THR A 472 -6.61 19.36 -19.34
N VAL A 473 -6.96 19.53 -20.60
CA VAL A 473 -6.26 18.88 -21.71
C VAL A 473 -4.94 19.60 -21.95
N ILE A 474 -3.82 18.93 -21.69
CA ILE A 474 -2.46 19.45 -21.86
C ILE A 474 -2.08 19.39 -23.34
N GLU A 475 -2.31 18.24 -23.98
CA GLU A 475 -2.01 18.01 -25.39
C GLU A 475 -2.96 16.97 -25.97
N GLU A 476 -3.35 17.15 -27.25
CA GLU A 476 -4.11 16.17 -28.02
C GLU A 476 -3.44 15.91 -29.37
N VAL A 477 -3.32 14.64 -29.74
CA VAL A 477 -2.75 14.20 -31.00
C VAL A 477 -3.72 13.26 -31.72
N ALA A 478 -3.96 13.50 -33.02
CA ALA A 478 -4.73 12.55 -33.83
C ALA A 478 -3.90 11.26 -34.05
N LEU A 479 -4.49 10.10 -33.77
CA LEU A 479 -3.85 8.81 -33.93
C LEU A 479 -4.18 8.19 -35.29
N ASN A 480 -3.15 7.74 -35.99
CA ASN A 480 -3.28 6.92 -37.20
C ASN A 480 -2.63 5.56 -36.97
N LEU A 481 -3.37 4.67 -36.31
CA LEU A 481 -2.89 3.33 -35.98
C LEU A 481 -3.04 2.37 -37.15
N LYS A 482 -2.00 1.59 -37.43
CA LYS A 482 -2.06 0.55 -38.45
C LYS A 482 -3.07 -0.53 -38.05
N LYS A 483 -3.93 -0.91 -38.98
CA LYS A 483 -4.79 -2.09 -38.83
C LYS A 483 -4.01 -3.32 -39.24
N THR A 484 -3.77 -4.20 -38.32
CA THR A 484 -3.12 -5.50 -38.52
C THR A 484 -4.10 -6.63 -38.22
N LYS A 485 -3.69 -7.87 -38.42
CA LYS A 485 -4.43 -9.05 -37.94
C LYS A 485 -3.73 -9.57 -36.70
N ALA A 486 -4.48 -9.76 -35.63
CA ALA A 486 -3.98 -10.37 -34.41
C ALA A 486 -3.43 -11.78 -34.71
N PRO A 487 -2.23 -12.13 -34.22
CA PRO A 487 -1.62 -13.43 -34.52
C PRO A 487 -2.48 -14.62 -34.04
N ASP A 488 -3.15 -14.48 -32.93
CA ASP A 488 -3.97 -15.47 -32.24
C ASP A 488 -5.35 -15.67 -32.87
N THR A 489 -6.11 -14.59 -32.99
CA THR A 489 -7.53 -14.64 -33.44
C THR A 489 -7.74 -14.38 -34.93
N LYS A 490 -6.70 -13.87 -35.64
CA LYS A 490 -6.79 -13.39 -37.02
C LYS A 490 -7.77 -12.22 -37.22
N LYS A 491 -8.34 -11.68 -36.15
CA LYS A 491 -9.24 -10.51 -36.17
C LYS A 491 -8.45 -9.20 -36.34
N PRO A 492 -9.11 -8.11 -36.78
CA PRO A 492 -8.48 -6.79 -36.84
C PRO A 492 -7.95 -6.37 -35.48
N GLN A 493 -6.74 -5.81 -35.47
CA GLN A 493 -6.03 -5.32 -34.29
C GLN A 493 -5.47 -3.91 -34.57
N GLN A 494 -5.52 -3.03 -33.58
CA GLN A 494 -4.91 -1.69 -33.59
C GLN A 494 -4.19 -1.44 -32.26
N LEU A 495 -2.87 -1.56 -32.27
CA LEU A 495 -2.06 -1.43 -31.05
C LEU A 495 -1.62 0.01 -30.83
N ILE A 496 -1.67 0.41 -29.58
CA ILE A 496 -1.05 1.62 -29.03
C ILE A 496 -0.20 1.24 -27.82
N TYR A 497 0.95 1.87 -27.67
CA TYR A 497 1.86 1.69 -26.56
C TYR A 497 1.91 2.99 -25.78
N LEU A 498 1.62 2.93 -24.49
CA LEU A 498 1.63 4.08 -23.58
C LEU A 498 2.68 3.86 -22.52
N ARG A 499 3.32 4.92 -22.07
CA ARG A 499 4.36 4.88 -21.05
C ARG A 499 4.18 6.04 -20.08
N LEU A 500 4.38 5.74 -18.79
CA LEU A 500 4.48 6.68 -17.70
C LEU A 500 5.81 6.43 -16.99
N HIS A 501 6.63 7.48 -16.86
CA HIS A 501 7.82 7.48 -16.05
C HIS A 501 7.60 8.36 -14.83
N ALA A 502 7.77 7.79 -13.64
CA ALA A 502 7.65 8.47 -12.34
C ALA A 502 9.03 8.72 -11.76
N ASP A 503 9.28 9.94 -11.27
CA ASP A 503 10.51 10.37 -10.63
C ASP A 503 10.20 10.97 -9.26
N PHE A 504 10.58 10.26 -8.19
CA PHE A 504 10.43 10.67 -6.79
C PHE A 504 11.73 11.16 -6.15
N ASN A 505 12.85 11.20 -6.91
CA ASN A 505 14.12 11.66 -6.37
C ASN A 505 13.97 13.04 -5.73
N ASP A 506 14.49 13.20 -4.52
CA ASP A 506 14.51 14.47 -3.77
C ASP A 506 13.12 15.15 -3.66
N GLY A 507 12.03 14.35 -3.60
CA GLY A 507 10.67 14.87 -3.52
C GLY A 507 10.16 15.55 -4.78
N ARG A 508 10.75 15.26 -5.94
CA ARG A 508 10.28 15.81 -7.23
C ARG A 508 8.87 15.39 -7.56
N ASP A 509 8.50 14.13 -7.32
CA ASP A 509 7.15 13.59 -7.52
C ASP A 509 6.56 13.94 -8.89
N LEU A 510 7.30 13.68 -9.96
CA LEU A 510 6.93 14.03 -11.33
C LEU A 510 6.57 12.79 -12.15
N ALA A 511 5.49 12.88 -12.91
CA ALA A 511 5.09 11.90 -13.92
C ALA A 511 5.27 12.48 -15.30
N SER A 512 6.08 11.86 -16.16
CA SER A 512 6.22 12.18 -17.58
C SER A 512 5.61 11.08 -18.44
N PHE A 513 5.11 11.46 -19.63
CA PHE A 513 4.33 10.59 -20.47
C PHE A 513 4.90 10.50 -21.88
N SER A 514 4.82 9.30 -22.45
CA SER A 514 5.18 9.07 -23.85
C SER A 514 4.31 7.98 -24.46
N TYR A 515 4.28 7.93 -25.78
CA TYR A 515 3.52 6.93 -26.54
C TYR A 515 4.31 6.44 -27.75
N SER A 516 3.93 5.28 -28.26
CA SER A 516 4.42 4.74 -29.53
C SER A 516 3.28 4.08 -30.30
N THR A 517 3.34 4.15 -31.62
CA THR A 517 2.39 3.49 -32.54
C THR A 517 2.98 2.23 -33.19
N ASP A 518 4.23 1.89 -32.85
CA ASP A 518 4.95 0.73 -33.41
C ASP A 518 5.71 -0.09 -32.35
N GLY A 519 5.66 0.35 -31.08
CA GLY A 519 6.32 -0.30 -29.94
C GLY A 519 7.83 -0.01 -29.82
N THR A 520 8.41 0.71 -30.78
CA THR A 520 9.86 1.00 -30.82
C THR A 520 10.19 2.48 -30.78
N ASN A 521 9.46 3.30 -31.53
CA ASN A 521 9.69 4.72 -31.63
C ASN A 521 8.77 5.50 -30.68
N TRP A 522 9.33 5.94 -29.55
CA TRP A 522 8.59 6.64 -28.51
C TRP A 522 8.61 8.16 -28.73
N LYS A 523 7.47 8.80 -28.47
CA LYS A 523 7.29 10.24 -28.53
C LYS A 523 6.76 10.73 -27.19
N ASN A 524 7.38 11.76 -26.65
CA ASN A 524 6.85 12.44 -25.46
C ASN A 524 5.54 13.17 -25.82
N ILE A 525 4.67 13.33 -24.84
CA ILE A 525 3.43 14.07 -24.97
C ILE A 525 3.23 14.95 -23.73
N GLY A 526 2.93 16.21 -23.95
CA GLY A 526 2.66 17.22 -22.96
C GLY A 526 3.87 17.60 -22.11
N ARG A 527 3.62 17.90 -20.85
CA ARG A 527 4.58 18.26 -19.82
C ARG A 527 4.55 17.28 -18.67
N ASP A 528 5.55 17.37 -17.80
CA ASP A 528 5.52 16.63 -16.52
C ASP A 528 4.35 17.09 -15.65
N ILE A 529 3.72 16.15 -14.96
CA ILE A 529 2.60 16.38 -14.04
C ILE A 529 3.05 16.03 -12.63
N LYS A 530 2.77 16.93 -11.69
CA LYS A 530 3.10 16.71 -10.27
C LYS A 530 2.18 15.66 -9.67
N MET A 531 2.75 14.61 -9.09
CA MET A 531 2.03 13.64 -8.29
C MET A 531 1.91 14.15 -6.85
N ILE A 532 0.70 14.19 -6.31
CA ILE A 532 0.42 14.78 -5.00
C ILE A 532 -0.24 13.75 -4.09
N PHE A 533 0.26 13.66 -2.86
CA PHE A 533 -0.39 12.93 -1.79
C PHE A 533 -1.41 13.83 -1.08
N ASP A 534 -2.68 13.40 -1.01
CA ASP A 534 -3.74 14.14 -0.33
C ASP A 534 -4.61 13.22 0.53
N TYR A 535 -4.46 13.34 1.85
CA TYR A 535 -5.22 12.56 2.82
C TYR A 535 -6.73 12.86 2.81
N ARG A 536 -7.17 13.99 2.25
CA ARG A 536 -8.58 14.38 2.17
C ARG A 536 -9.33 13.66 1.05
N ARG A 537 -8.60 13.21 0.02
CA ARG A 537 -9.15 12.52 -1.16
C ARG A 537 -8.80 11.03 -1.14
N HIS A 538 -7.76 10.60 -1.83
CA HIS A 538 -7.43 9.18 -1.92
C HIS A 538 -6.69 8.63 -0.71
N PHE A 539 -5.90 9.44 -0.04
CA PHE A 539 -5.05 9.09 1.13
C PHE A 539 -4.07 7.95 0.84
N MET A 540 -3.58 7.89 -0.37
CA MET A 540 -2.66 6.87 -0.86
C MET A 540 -1.62 7.50 -1.77
N GLY A 541 -0.48 6.82 -1.95
CA GLY A 541 0.48 7.13 -2.99
C GLY A 541 -0.11 6.95 -4.38
N SER A 542 0.45 7.64 -5.35
CA SER A 542 0.07 7.51 -6.76
C SER A 542 0.25 6.06 -7.26
N LYS A 543 -0.64 5.63 -8.13
CA LYS A 543 -0.65 4.28 -8.72
C LYS A 543 -0.54 4.35 -10.23
N PHE A 544 0.07 3.37 -10.85
CA PHE A 544 -0.26 3.05 -12.23
C PHE A 544 -1.71 2.63 -12.30
N ALA A 545 -2.48 3.18 -13.24
CA ALA A 545 -3.85 2.75 -13.48
C ALA A 545 -4.09 2.50 -14.96
N ILE A 546 -4.66 1.35 -15.28
CA ILE A 546 -5.14 0.99 -16.61
C ILE A 546 -6.66 0.97 -16.56
N PHE A 547 -7.31 1.59 -17.53
CA PHE A 547 -8.75 1.78 -17.50
C PHE A 547 -9.39 1.70 -18.90
N ASN A 548 -10.70 1.41 -18.92
CA ASN A 548 -11.54 1.54 -20.10
C ASN A 548 -12.98 1.86 -19.68
N TYR A 549 -13.52 3.00 -20.15
CA TYR A 549 -14.89 3.41 -19.86
C TYR A 549 -15.56 4.09 -21.06
N ALA A 550 -16.88 4.11 -21.04
CA ALA A 550 -17.70 4.77 -22.05
C ALA A 550 -18.24 6.12 -21.53
N THR A 551 -18.25 7.14 -22.39
CA THR A 551 -18.91 8.43 -22.08
C THR A 551 -20.27 8.58 -22.77
N LYS A 552 -20.63 7.69 -23.71
CA LYS A 552 -21.88 7.75 -24.47
C LYS A 552 -22.72 6.49 -24.33
N LYS A 553 -22.16 5.32 -24.67
CA LYS A 553 -22.85 4.03 -24.66
C LYS A 553 -21.84 2.93 -24.43
N THR A 554 -22.17 1.99 -23.55
CA THR A 554 -21.38 0.80 -23.26
C THR A 554 -21.36 -0.20 -24.44
N GLY A 555 -20.50 -1.20 -24.33
CA GLY A 555 -20.38 -2.33 -25.25
C GLY A 555 -19.14 -2.27 -26.14
N GLY A 556 -18.23 -1.32 -25.92
CA GLY A 556 -16.85 -1.39 -26.40
C GLY A 556 -15.96 -2.14 -25.42
N TRP A 557 -14.77 -2.54 -25.87
CA TRP A 557 -13.74 -3.13 -25.04
C TRP A 557 -12.36 -2.86 -25.61
N VAL A 558 -11.37 -3.02 -24.76
CA VAL A 558 -9.96 -3.07 -25.12
C VAL A 558 -9.33 -4.34 -24.60
N ASP A 559 -8.26 -4.79 -25.25
CA ASP A 559 -7.45 -5.91 -24.81
C ASP A 559 -6.06 -5.40 -24.45
N VAL A 560 -5.67 -5.52 -23.20
CA VAL A 560 -4.33 -5.17 -22.70
C VAL A 560 -3.45 -6.38 -22.92
N ASP A 561 -2.43 -6.25 -23.77
CA ASP A 561 -1.50 -7.32 -24.13
C ASP A 561 -0.51 -7.60 -23.00
N TRP A 562 0.13 -6.54 -22.50
CA TRP A 562 1.08 -6.62 -21.41
C TRP A 562 1.20 -5.29 -20.66
N PHE A 563 1.72 -5.37 -19.46
CA PHE A 563 2.18 -4.24 -18.67
C PHE A 563 3.60 -4.51 -18.18
N HIS A 564 4.56 -3.66 -18.55
CA HIS A 564 5.97 -3.80 -18.15
C HIS A 564 6.36 -2.71 -17.17
N VAL A 565 7.10 -3.11 -16.13
CA VAL A 565 7.66 -2.21 -15.11
C VAL A 565 9.18 -2.30 -15.15
N GLU A 566 9.82 -1.13 -15.20
CA GLU A 566 11.26 -0.93 -15.07
C GLU A 566 11.51 -0.03 -13.84
N MET A 567 12.38 -0.49 -12.92
CA MET A 567 12.76 0.20 -11.68
C MET A 567 14.26 0.44 -11.65
#